data_f25eb77d3ab3b4ebc0eb7575bbde87cc
#
_entry.id   f25eb77d3ab3b4ebc0eb7575bbde87cc
#
_cell.length_a   1.000
_cell.length_b   1.000
_cell.length_c   1.000
_cell.angle_alpha   90.00
_cell.angle_beta   90.00
_cell.angle_gamma   90.00
#
_symmetry.space_group_name_H-M   'P 1'
#
loop_
_entity.id
_entity.type
_entity.pdbx_description
1 polymer ?
#
loop_
_entity_poly.entity_id
_entity_poly.type
_entity_poly.pdbx_seq_one_letter_code
_entity_poly.pdbx_strand_id
1 'polypeptide(L)' 'MTEKEQDLILTHLTLVESLINQVGYQKGVVGMEFEDLYQIGCIALCKAAAHYRPDRGATFKTYACRVIRNMLQDHREHAS' A
#
# COMPACT_ATOMS: atom_id res chain seq x y z
N MET A 1 -10.88 6.05 13.14
CA MET A 1 -10.85 4.80 12.32
C MET A 1 -11.80 3.78 12.92
N THR A 2 -12.61 3.16 12.11
CA THR A 2 -13.57 2.15 12.60
C THR A 2 -12.86 0.82 12.83
N GLU A 3 -13.50 -0.03 13.64
CA GLU A 3 -12.97 -1.36 13.91
C GLU A 3 -12.86 -2.18 12.61
N LYS A 4 -13.83 -2.03 11.71
CA LYS A 4 -13.83 -2.72 10.43
C LYS A 4 -12.64 -2.29 9.56
N GLU A 5 -12.31 -1.01 9.57
CA GLU A 5 -11.16 -0.50 8.83
C GLU A 5 -9.86 -1.03 9.42
N GLN A 6 -9.75 -1.10 10.75
CA GLN A 6 -8.58 -1.66 11.40
C GLN A 6 -8.39 -3.13 11.02
N ASP A 7 -9.47 -3.91 10.98
CA ASP A 7 -9.40 -5.31 10.59
C ASP A 7 -8.90 -5.46 9.15
N LEU A 8 -9.39 -4.62 8.24
CA LEU A 8 -8.93 -4.66 6.85
C LEU A 8 -7.44 -4.36 6.75
N ILE A 9 -6.96 -3.37 7.50
CA ILE A 9 -5.56 -3.00 7.49
C ILE A 9 -4.69 -4.14 8.04
N LEU A 10 -5.02 -4.63 9.22
CA LEU A 10 -4.22 -5.67 9.87
C LEU A 10 -4.19 -6.97 9.06
N THR A 11 -5.30 -7.33 8.45
CA THR A 11 -5.42 -8.56 7.67
C THR A 11 -4.60 -8.49 6.38
N HIS A 12 -4.37 -7.29 5.85
CA HIS A 12 -3.73 -7.10 4.55
C HIS A 12 -2.31 -6.50 4.63
N LEU A 13 -1.69 -6.46 5.82
CA LEU A 13 -0.33 -5.92 5.94
C LEU A 13 0.69 -6.69 5.10
N THR A 14 0.53 -8.01 4.98
CA THR A 14 1.43 -8.82 4.15
C THR A 14 1.36 -8.44 2.68
N LEU A 15 0.24 -7.88 2.25
CA LEU A 15 0.08 -7.41 0.88
C LEU A 15 1.04 -6.27 0.57
N VAL A 16 1.28 -5.38 1.55
CA VAL A 16 2.23 -4.28 1.38
C VAL A 16 3.63 -4.82 1.10
N GLU A 17 4.07 -5.80 1.89
CA GLU A 17 5.38 -6.42 1.70
C GLU A 17 5.51 -7.05 0.31
N SER A 18 4.51 -7.80 -0.12
CA SER A 18 4.50 -8.44 -1.42
C SER A 18 4.62 -7.43 -2.55
N LEU A 19 3.88 -6.33 -2.45
CA LEU A 19 3.89 -5.31 -3.49
C LEU A 19 5.22 -4.54 -3.53
N ILE A 20 5.86 -4.31 -2.38
CA ILE A 20 7.17 -3.69 -2.34
C ILE A 20 8.19 -4.58 -3.06
N ASN A 21 8.13 -5.89 -2.84
CA ASN A 21 9.03 -6.83 -3.52
C ASN A 21 8.80 -6.84 -5.02
N GLN A 22 7.54 -6.67 -5.47
CA GLN A 22 7.22 -6.61 -6.89
C GLN A 22 7.68 -5.31 -7.54
N VAL A 23 7.46 -4.18 -6.85
CA VAL A 23 7.83 -2.86 -7.36
C VAL A 23 9.34 -2.66 -7.28
N GLY A 24 9.95 -3.19 -6.22
CA GLY A 24 11.39 -3.10 -6.01
C GLY A 24 11.78 -1.97 -5.07
N TYR A 25 12.84 -2.19 -4.32
CA TYR A 25 13.42 -1.19 -3.42
C TYR A 25 14.94 -1.19 -3.59
N GLN A 26 15.60 -0.14 -3.07
CA GLN A 26 17.05 0.01 -3.24
C GLN A 26 17.71 0.31 -1.90
N LYS A 27 18.55 -0.62 -1.44
CA LYS A 27 19.31 -0.44 -0.21
C LYS A 27 20.32 0.68 -0.36
N GLY A 28 20.47 1.49 0.67
CA GLY A 28 21.44 2.59 0.67
C GLY A 28 20.99 3.83 -0.07
N VAL A 29 19.81 3.82 -0.67
CA VAL A 29 19.28 4.98 -1.38
C VAL A 29 18.19 5.61 -0.52
N VAL A 30 18.39 6.88 -0.16
CA VAL A 30 17.45 7.61 0.71
C VAL A 30 16.06 7.61 0.07
N GLY A 31 15.07 7.21 0.87
CA GLY A 31 13.68 7.19 0.43
C GLY A 31 13.29 5.97 -0.39
N MET A 32 14.25 5.09 -0.72
CA MET A 32 14.00 3.93 -1.57
C MET A 32 14.25 2.60 -0.89
N GLU A 33 14.56 2.59 0.39
CA GLU A 33 14.74 1.36 1.13
C GLU A 33 13.40 0.72 1.45
N PHE A 34 13.43 -0.57 1.77
CA PHE A 34 12.21 -1.32 2.07
C PHE A 34 11.35 -0.62 3.13
N GLU A 35 11.98 -0.14 4.19
CA GLU A 35 11.25 0.53 5.28
C GLU A 35 10.58 1.81 4.83
N ASP A 36 11.22 2.56 3.95
CA ASP A 36 10.64 3.77 3.40
C ASP A 36 9.37 3.47 2.60
N LEU A 37 9.47 2.45 1.75
CA LEU A 37 8.33 2.03 0.93
C LEU A 37 7.25 1.37 1.77
N TYR A 38 7.63 0.68 2.84
CA TYR A 38 6.67 0.07 3.75
C TYR A 38 5.77 1.13 4.39
N GLN A 39 6.36 2.24 4.84
CA GLN A 39 5.58 3.34 5.41
C GLN A 39 4.57 3.89 4.41
N ILE A 40 5.01 4.10 3.17
CA ILE A 40 4.13 4.60 2.12
C ILE A 40 3.02 3.58 1.82
N GLY A 41 3.38 2.31 1.76
CA GLY A 41 2.41 1.25 1.53
C GLY A 41 1.36 1.16 2.64
N CYS A 42 1.78 1.36 3.89
CA CYS A 42 0.84 1.35 5.01
C CYS A 42 -0.12 2.54 4.95
N ILE A 43 0.38 3.71 4.56
CA ILE A 43 -0.49 4.89 4.37
C ILE A 43 -1.49 4.61 3.25
N ALA A 44 -1.03 4.00 2.15
CA ALA A 44 -1.90 3.64 1.04
C ALA A 44 -2.97 2.64 1.47
N LEU A 45 -2.59 1.65 2.28
CA LEU A 45 -3.53 0.66 2.79
C LEU A 45 -4.59 1.31 3.68
N CYS A 46 -4.19 2.26 4.52
CA CYS A 46 -5.13 3.00 5.35
C CYS A 46 -6.12 3.80 4.49
N LYS A 47 -5.63 4.45 3.43
CA LYS A 47 -6.49 5.18 2.52
C LYS A 47 -7.45 4.23 1.79
N ALA A 48 -6.96 3.08 1.36
CA ALA A 48 -7.79 2.07 0.72
C ALA A 48 -8.92 1.61 1.65
N ALA A 49 -8.60 1.35 2.92
CA ALA A 49 -9.60 0.91 3.89
C ALA A 49 -10.66 1.99 4.12
N ALA A 50 -10.27 3.25 4.14
CA ALA A 50 -11.19 4.36 4.37
C ALA A 50 -12.10 4.63 3.17
N HIS A 51 -11.66 4.34 1.96
CA HIS A 51 -12.38 4.69 0.74
C HIS A 51 -12.97 3.50 0.00
N TYR A 52 -12.76 2.29 0.50
CA TYR A 52 -13.27 1.10 -0.18
C TYR A 52 -14.80 1.05 -0.19
N ARG A 53 -15.35 0.69 -1.34
CA ARG A 53 -16.79 0.53 -1.54
C ARG A 53 -17.08 -0.87 -2.08
N PRO A 54 -17.68 -1.76 -1.25
CA PRO A 54 -17.98 -3.13 -1.71
C PRO A 54 -18.90 -3.18 -2.91
N ASP A 55 -19.75 -2.18 -3.08
CA ASP A 55 -20.72 -2.11 -4.17
C ASP A 55 -20.11 -1.75 -5.53
N ARG A 56 -18.81 -1.52 -5.59
CA ARG A 56 -18.12 -1.18 -6.84
C ARG A 56 -17.56 -2.39 -7.57
N GLY A 57 -17.84 -3.60 -7.10
CA GLY A 57 -17.52 -4.83 -7.81
C GLY A 57 -16.14 -5.41 -7.59
N ALA A 58 -15.21 -4.68 -6.99
CA ALA A 58 -13.88 -5.18 -6.70
C ALA A 58 -13.79 -5.64 -5.24
N THR A 59 -13.01 -6.69 -4.99
CA THR A 59 -12.70 -7.09 -3.62
C THR A 59 -11.78 -6.05 -2.99
N PHE A 60 -11.73 -6.03 -1.65
CA PHE A 60 -10.82 -5.11 -0.97
C PHE A 60 -9.37 -5.37 -1.38
N LYS A 61 -8.98 -6.63 -1.48
CA LYS A 61 -7.61 -6.98 -1.87
C LYS A 61 -7.24 -6.38 -3.22
N THR A 62 -8.11 -6.51 -4.21
CA THR A 62 -7.87 -5.97 -5.55
C THR A 62 -7.77 -4.46 -5.51
N TYR A 63 -8.69 -3.81 -4.80
CA TYR A 63 -8.69 -2.37 -4.68
C TYR A 63 -7.43 -1.87 -3.96
N ALA A 64 -7.08 -2.50 -2.83
CA ALA A 64 -5.91 -2.13 -2.05
C ALA A 64 -4.63 -2.31 -2.85
N CYS A 65 -4.50 -3.41 -3.61
CA CYS A 65 -3.34 -3.61 -4.47
C CYS A 65 -3.14 -2.44 -5.42
N ARG A 66 -4.23 -1.97 -6.03
CA ARG A 66 -4.16 -0.86 -6.97
C ARG A 66 -3.71 0.43 -6.27
N VAL A 67 -4.30 0.73 -5.13
CA VAL A 67 -3.98 1.96 -4.40
C VAL A 67 -2.52 1.94 -3.92
N ILE A 68 -2.10 0.82 -3.33
CA ILE A 68 -0.74 0.68 -2.82
C ILE A 68 0.27 0.78 -3.96
N ARG A 69 0.04 0.03 -5.05
CA ARG A 69 0.96 0.03 -6.17
C ARG A 69 1.09 1.42 -6.79
N ASN A 70 -0.03 2.11 -6.95
CA ASN A 70 0.00 3.46 -7.52
C ASN A 70 0.80 4.41 -6.64
N MET A 71 0.62 4.35 -5.33
CA MET A 71 1.36 5.24 -4.43
C MET A 71 2.85 4.90 -4.38
N LEU A 72 3.20 3.62 -4.42
CA LEU A 72 4.60 3.21 -4.46
C LEU A 72 5.28 3.66 -5.75
N GLN A 73 4.63 3.48 -6.88
CA GLN A 73 5.18 3.90 -8.17
C GLN A 73 5.31 5.42 -8.24
N ASP A 74 4.31 6.13 -7.75
CA ASP A 74 4.35 7.59 -7.71
C ASP A 74 5.53 8.08 -6.87
N HIS A 75 5.76 7.46 -5.72
CA HIS A 75 6.89 7.80 -4.86
C HIS A 75 8.23 7.57 -5.59
N ARG A 76 8.36 6.46 -6.30
CA ARG A 76 9.58 6.15 -7.04
C ARG A 76 9.86 7.18 -8.13
N GLU A 77 8.82 7.60 -8.82
CA GLU A 77 8.97 8.59 -9.90
C GLU A 77 9.42 9.95 -9.37
N HIS A 78 9.04 10.28 -8.14
CA HIS A 78 9.36 11.58 -7.54
C HIS A 78 10.60 11.54 -6.65
N ALA A 79 11.21 10.37 -6.45
CA ALA A 79 12.34 10.22 -5.55
C ALA A 79 13.69 10.41 -6.22
N SER A 80 13.71 10.59 -7.50
CA SER A 80 14.97 10.75 -8.25
C SER A 80 15.53 12.16 -8.20
#